data_65baaa9f20a557eb35cee3b83e9508ca
#
_entry.id   65baaa9f20a557eb35cee3b83e9508ca
#
_cell.length_a   1.000
_cell.length_b   1.000
_cell.length_c   1.000
_cell.angle_alpha   90.00
_cell.angle_beta   90.00
_cell.angle_gamma   90.00
#
_symmetry.space_group_name_H-M   'P 1'
#
loop_
_entity.id
_entity.type
_entity.pdbx_description
1 polymer ?
#
loop_
_entity_poly.entity_id
_entity_poly.type
_entity_poly.pdbx_seq_one_letter_code
_entity_poly.pdbx_strand_id
1 'polypeptide(L)'
;MDKYKVRMIFNGVMILLAVILIVTVAVISQDTALSEQATRTVTFAFTNSLGRLSSALPFSLFEVLVCVAVIVALFLIIKGIVSLAKRRTVRGLCSFTTLIATVLCVVSIYMLDTSFAYNREKPPLDIYKNGDLTEAEQLEAIDEFMTDFMDIAYSLERDENGFPVCNYSVSELSEIIAKEYAKLDDPYYDVYVPKAKGMASSALMSELYLIGITFTPIGEANVNKQAPATDVIFTTAHEMAHSIGIMREEDANLIATYVLINSDNGLLRYAAMTEYYGRLLDVLRLVDEEKCAEYEKKISESPVNKEANSELKFWMSKGMFNEISEFFNNIYLKFNGQNLGTG
;
A
#
# COMPACT_ATOMS: atom_id res chain seq x y z
N MET A 1 -44.48 -13.63 -12.09
CA MET A 1 -43.17 -14.32 -11.91
C MET A 1 -42.77 -14.22 -10.44
N ASP A 2 -42.28 -15.28 -9.83
CA ASP A 2 -41.82 -15.26 -8.42
C ASP A 2 -40.69 -14.22 -8.27
N LYS A 3 -40.79 -13.35 -7.24
CA LYS A 3 -39.83 -12.29 -6.97
C LYS A 3 -38.40 -12.79 -6.84
N TYR A 4 -38.19 -14.03 -6.35
CA TYR A 4 -36.86 -14.62 -6.24
C TYR A 4 -36.33 -15.05 -7.60
N LYS A 5 -37.18 -15.53 -8.53
CA LYS A 5 -36.77 -15.84 -9.91
C LYS A 5 -36.37 -14.57 -10.66
N VAL A 6 -37.10 -13.47 -10.51
CA VAL A 6 -36.75 -12.17 -11.11
C VAL A 6 -35.39 -11.71 -10.61
N ARG A 7 -35.16 -11.79 -9.28
CA ARG A 7 -33.89 -11.40 -8.67
C ARG A 7 -32.73 -12.30 -9.12
N MET A 8 -32.93 -13.60 -9.29
CA MET A 8 -31.91 -14.50 -9.83
C MET A 8 -31.51 -14.15 -11.26
N ILE A 9 -32.51 -13.78 -12.13
CA ILE A 9 -32.20 -13.30 -13.47
C ILE A 9 -31.38 -12.01 -13.41
N PHE A 10 -31.78 -11.05 -12.58
CA PHE A 10 -31.02 -9.82 -12.38
C PHE A 10 -29.58 -10.12 -11.90
N ASN A 11 -29.41 -10.98 -10.89
CA ASN A 11 -28.09 -11.39 -10.43
C ASN A 11 -27.26 -12.03 -11.55
N GLY A 12 -27.87 -12.89 -12.38
CA GLY A 12 -27.21 -13.50 -13.54
C GLY A 12 -26.72 -12.46 -14.55
N VAL A 13 -27.51 -11.44 -14.82
CA VAL A 13 -27.10 -10.31 -15.67
C VAL A 13 -25.93 -9.55 -15.05
N MET A 14 -26.01 -9.25 -13.75
CA MET A 14 -24.91 -8.54 -13.06
C MET A 14 -23.60 -9.36 -13.04
N ILE A 15 -23.69 -10.68 -12.83
CA ILE A 15 -22.53 -11.59 -12.91
C ILE A 15 -21.93 -11.53 -14.33
N LEU A 16 -22.77 -11.64 -15.37
CA LEU A 16 -22.28 -11.59 -16.74
C LEU A 16 -21.59 -10.25 -17.06
N LEU A 17 -22.18 -9.13 -16.67
CA LEU A 17 -21.60 -7.80 -16.86
C LEU A 17 -20.28 -7.64 -16.10
N ALA A 18 -20.22 -8.10 -14.86
CA ALA A 18 -18.98 -8.07 -14.07
C ALA A 18 -17.87 -8.90 -14.72
N VAL A 19 -18.17 -10.11 -15.20
CA VAL A 19 -17.20 -10.96 -15.90
C VAL A 19 -16.73 -10.31 -17.20
N ILE A 20 -17.66 -9.74 -18.00
CA ILE A 20 -17.29 -9.01 -19.22
C ILE A 20 -16.36 -7.84 -18.88
N LEU A 21 -16.66 -7.06 -17.85
CA LEU A 21 -15.83 -5.93 -17.43
C LEU A 21 -14.43 -6.40 -17.00
N ILE A 22 -14.34 -7.45 -16.15
CA ILE A 22 -13.08 -8.04 -15.71
C ILE A 22 -12.22 -8.45 -16.91
N VAL A 23 -12.80 -9.20 -17.86
CA VAL A 23 -12.06 -9.67 -19.04
C VAL A 23 -11.63 -8.49 -19.92
N THR A 24 -12.52 -7.50 -20.13
CA THR A 24 -12.21 -6.32 -20.94
C THR A 24 -11.07 -5.52 -20.34
N VAL A 25 -11.10 -5.26 -19.03
CA VAL A 25 -10.03 -4.57 -18.31
C VAL A 25 -8.73 -5.35 -18.39
N ALA A 26 -8.75 -6.67 -18.14
CA ALA A 26 -7.56 -7.52 -18.20
C ALA A 26 -6.90 -7.55 -19.59
N VAL A 27 -7.69 -7.44 -20.66
CA VAL A 27 -7.17 -7.38 -22.04
C VAL A 27 -6.60 -6.00 -22.35
N ILE A 28 -7.34 -4.94 -22.04
CA ILE A 28 -6.93 -3.56 -22.38
C ILE A 28 -5.70 -3.14 -21.57
N SER A 29 -5.60 -3.57 -20.31
CA SER A 29 -4.48 -3.23 -19.44
C SER A 29 -3.13 -3.84 -19.87
N GLN A 30 -3.09 -4.72 -20.87
CA GLN A 30 -1.83 -5.20 -21.45
C GLN A 30 -1.10 -4.13 -22.30
N ASP A 31 -1.80 -3.09 -22.71
CA ASP A 31 -1.22 -1.97 -23.45
C ASP A 31 -0.89 -0.82 -22.47
N THR A 32 0.40 -0.49 -22.37
CA THR A 32 0.90 0.53 -21.42
C THR A 32 0.36 1.93 -21.74
N ALA A 33 0.25 2.30 -23.02
CA ALA A 33 -0.24 3.63 -23.40
C ALA A 33 -1.74 3.78 -23.08
N LEU A 34 -2.55 2.73 -23.37
CA LEU A 34 -3.96 2.71 -22.98
C LEU A 34 -4.12 2.67 -21.46
N SER A 35 -3.24 1.97 -20.74
CA SER A 35 -3.24 1.91 -19.28
C SER A 35 -2.92 3.28 -18.65
N GLU A 36 -1.94 4.02 -19.20
CA GLU A 36 -1.65 5.38 -18.77
C GLU A 36 -2.85 6.31 -18.99
N GLN A 37 -3.46 6.26 -20.19
CA GLN A 37 -4.65 7.07 -20.48
C GLN A 37 -5.83 6.70 -19.59
N ALA A 38 -6.05 5.40 -19.34
CA ALA A 38 -7.13 4.91 -18.47
C ALA A 38 -6.89 5.32 -17.01
N THR A 39 -5.67 5.23 -16.51
CA THR A 39 -5.31 5.69 -15.16
C THR A 39 -5.63 7.17 -14.98
N ARG A 40 -5.20 8.02 -15.91
CA ARG A 40 -5.48 9.46 -15.86
C ARG A 40 -6.98 9.80 -15.93
N THR A 41 -7.79 8.97 -16.60
CA THR A 41 -9.23 9.21 -16.73
C THR A 41 -10.05 8.51 -15.66
N VAL A 42 -9.80 7.24 -15.40
CA VAL A 42 -10.61 6.40 -14.48
C VAL A 42 -10.10 6.51 -13.06
N THR A 43 -8.85 6.07 -12.79
CA THR A 43 -8.29 6.08 -11.44
C THR A 43 -8.25 7.49 -10.86
N PHE A 44 -7.81 8.49 -11.65
CA PHE A 44 -7.80 9.88 -11.20
C PHE A 44 -9.20 10.44 -10.94
N ALA A 45 -10.23 9.99 -11.69
CA ALA A 45 -11.60 10.37 -11.39
C ALA A 45 -12.09 9.79 -10.05
N PHE A 46 -11.76 8.53 -9.74
CA PHE A 46 -12.04 7.92 -8.43
C PHE A 46 -11.32 8.68 -7.31
N THR A 47 -10.01 8.89 -7.45
CA THR A 47 -9.19 9.60 -6.46
C THR A 47 -9.66 11.05 -6.26
N ASN A 48 -9.91 11.79 -7.33
CA ASN A 48 -10.38 13.18 -7.26
C ASN A 48 -11.78 13.33 -6.68
N SER A 49 -12.65 12.31 -6.77
CA SER A 49 -14.02 12.35 -6.24
C SER A 49 -14.14 11.62 -4.90
N LEU A 50 -14.00 10.31 -4.90
CA LEU A 50 -14.18 9.48 -3.70
C LEU A 50 -13.01 9.61 -2.73
N GLY A 51 -11.78 9.81 -3.21
CA GLY A 51 -10.62 10.09 -2.37
C GLY A 51 -10.75 11.41 -1.60
N ARG A 52 -11.32 12.48 -2.22
CA ARG A 52 -11.64 13.72 -1.51
C ARG A 52 -12.72 13.51 -0.45
N LEU A 53 -13.76 12.72 -0.78
CA LEU A 53 -14.83 12.40 0.15
C LEU A 53 -14.30 11.59 1.34
N SER A 54 -13.51 10.55 1.07
CA SER A 54 -12.84 9.73 2.10
C SER A 54 -11.94 10.60 2.99
N SER A 55 -11.13 11.49 2.39
CA SER A 55 -10.23 12.39 3.12
C SER A 55 -10.97 13.33 4.10
N ALA A 56 -12.24 13.65 3.86
CA ALA A 56 -13.05 14.47 4.75
C ALA A 56 -13.53 13.72 6.01
N LEU A 57 -13.46 12.38 6.02
CA LEU A 57 -13.88 11.56 7.16
C LEU A 57 -12.73 11.42 8.16
N PRO A 58 -13.01 11.44 9.49
CA PRO A 58 -11.96 11.29 10.51
C PRO A 58 -11.61 9.81 10.82
N PHE A 59 -12.15 8.85 10.07
CA PHE A 59 -11.97 7.41 10.24
C PHE A 59 -11.78 6.72 8.89
N SER A 60 -11.28 5.49 8.89
CA SER A 60 -11.17 4.68 7.68
C SER A 60 -12.55 4.24 7.18
N LEU A 61 -12.93 4.73 6.00
CA LEU A 61 -14.12 4.27 5.28
C LEU A 61 -13.94 2.83 4.80
N PHE A 62 -12.72 2.43 4.44
CA PHE A 62 -12.38 1.07 4.07
C PHE A 62 -12.72 0.08 5.19
N GLU A 63 -12.33 0.34 6.45
CA GLU A 63 -12.70 -0.53 7.58
C GLU A 63 -14.21 -0.69 7.72
N VAL A 64 -14.95 0.41 7.59
CA VAL A 64 -16.42 0.38 7.66
C VAL A 64 -16.99 -0.47 6.51
N LEU A 65 -16.49 -0.30 5.29
CA LEU A 65 -16.92 -1.08 4.14
C LEU A 65 -16.62 -2.57 4.30
N VAL A 66 -15.45 -2.94 4.83
CA VAL A 66 -15.09 -4.33 5.13
C VAL A 66 -16.04 -4.92 6.19
N CYS A 67 -16.30 -4.22 7.28
CA CYS A 67 -17.23 -4.67 8.30
C CYS A 67 -18.64 -4.89 7.73
N VAL A 68 -19.15 -3.95 6.93
CA VAL A 68 -20.46 -4.07 6.28
C VAL A 68 -20.47 -5.25 5.30
N ALA A 69 -19.42 -5.43 4.50
CA ALA A 69 -19.30 -6.54 3.56
C ALA A 69 -19.34 -7.90 4.26
N VAL A 70 -18.60 -8.05 5.37
CA VAL A 70 -18.61 -9.27 6.19
C VAL A 70 -20.00 -9.55 6.77
N ILE A 71 -20.65 -8.55 7.35
CA ILE A 71 -22.01 -8.70 7.91
C ILE A 71 -23.01 -9.12 6.82
N VAL A 72 -22.97 -8.46 5.65
CA VAL A 72 -23.85 -8.79 4.53
C VAL A 72 -23.59 -10.20 3.99
N ALA A 73 -22.32 -10.58 3.85
CA ALA A 73 -21.93 -11.92 3.41
C ALA A 73 -22.45 -13.00 4.38
N LEU A 74 -22.19 -12.85 5.67
CA LEU A 74 -22.70 -13.78 6.71
C LEU A 74 -24.23 -13.86 6.69
N PHE A 75 -24.91 -12.72 6.59
CA PHE A 75 -26.37 -12.69 6.49
C PHE A 75 -26.88 -13.46 5.27
N LEU A 76 -26.27 -13.28 4.09
CA LEU A 76 -26.66 -13.97 2.86
C LEU A 76 -26.38 -15.46 2.93
N ILE A 77 -25.25 -15.87 3.52
CA ILE A 77 -24.89 -17.28 3.71
C ILE A 77 -25.90 -17.96 4.67
N ILE A 78 -26.11 -17.39 5.85
CA ILE A 78 -27.04 -17.94 6.85
C ILE A 78 -28.46 -18.03 6.26
N LYS A 79 -28.94 -16.96 5.62
CA LYS A 79 -30.24 -16.93 4.95
C LYS A 79 -30.35 -17.97 3.85
N GLY A 80 -29.28 -18.20 3.09
CA GLY A 80 -29.20 -19.24 2.05
C GLY A 80 -29.34 -20.62 2.66
N ILE A 81 -28.52 -20.94 3.65
CA ILE A 81 -28.51 -22.24 4.35
C ILE A 81 -29.88 -22.54 4.99
N VAL A 82 -30.41 -21.59 5.77
CA VAL A 82 -31.74 -21.74 6.43
C VAL A 82 -32.86 -21.92 5.43
N SER A 83 -32.78 -21.23 4.27
CA SER A 83 -33.79 -21.38 3.21
C SER A 83 -33.75 -22.78 2.57
N LEU A 84 -32.56 -23.31 2.32
CA LEU A 84 -32.39 -24.68 1.80
C LEU A 84 -32.85 -25.73 2.81
N ALA A 85 -32.49 -25.59 4.09
CA ALA A 85 -32.94 -26.48 5.16
C ALA A 85 -34.48 -26.53 5.29
N LYS A 86 -35.15 -25.38 5.05
CA LYS A 86 -36.62 -25.27 4.99
C LYS A 86 -37.21 -25.65 3.64
N ARG A 87 -36.47 -26.32 2.76
CA ARG A 87 -36.89 -26.73 1.40
C ARG A 87 -37.35 -25.58 0.51
N ARG A 88 -36.92 -24.34 0.80
CA ARG A 88 -37.22 -23.15 -0.02
C ARG A 88 -36.08 -22.91 -1.01
N THR A 89 -35.87 -23.86 -1.94
CA THR A 89 -34.70 -23.95 -2.80
C THR A 89 -34.44 -22.66 -3.60
N VAL A 90 -35.47 -22.13 -4.27
CA VAL A 90 -35.34 -20.90 -5.08
C VAL A 90 -34.88 -19.71 -4.23
N ARG A 91 -35.37 -19.59 -2.99
CA ARG A 91 -34.96 -18.53 -2.07
C ARG A 91 -33.52 -18.72 -1.58
N GLY A 92 -33.10 -19.94 -1.31
CA GLY A 92 -31.73 -20.27 -0.93
C GLY A 92 -30.74 -19.96 -2.05
N LEU A 93 -31.00 -20.46 -3.26
CA LEU A 93 -30.19 -20.17 -4.43
C LEU A 93 -30.12 -18.66 -4.74
N CYS A 94 -31.23 -17.94 -4.60
CA CYS A 94 -31.25 -16.49 -4.77
C CYS A 94 -30.31 -15.78 -3.79
N SER A 95 -30.15 -16.25 -2.55
CA SER A 95 -29.23 -15.65 -1.59
C SER A 95 -27.76 -15.85 -2.02
N PHE A 96 -27.40 -17.07 -2.44
CA PHE A 96 -26.04 -17.35 -2.92
C PHE A 96 -25.70 -16.65 -4.23
N THR A 97 -26.63 -16.60 -5.19
CA THR A 97 -26.39 -15.83 -6.43
C THR A 97 -26.29 -14.34 -6.16
N THR A 98 -27.00 -13.80 -5.15
CA THR A 98 -26.80 -12.40 -4.73
C THR A 98 -25.39 -12.18 -4.17
N LEU A 99 -24.90 -13.08 -3.32
CA LEU A 99 -23.55 -13.00 -2.77
C LEU A 99 -22.50 -13.01 -3.89
N ILE A 100 -22.59 -13.98 -4.81
CA ILE A 100 -21.67 -14.11 -5.94
C ILE A 100 -21.70 -12.83 -6.81
N ALA A 101 -22.88 -12.33 -7.13
CA ALA A 101 -23.03 -11.10 -7.93
C ALA A 101 -22.39 -9.91 -7.23
N THR A 102 -22.60 -9.76 -5.90
CA THR A 102 -22.03 -8.67 -5.13
C THR A 102 -20.49 -8.74 -5.13
N VAL A 103 -19.92 -9.93 -4.84
CA VAL A 103 -18.47 -10.11 -4.85
C VAL A 103 -17.86 -9.79 -6.21
N LEU A 104 -18.44 -10.33 -7.29
CA LEU A 104 -17.94 -10.09 -8.65
C LEU A 104 -18.07 -8.61 -9.06
N CYS A 105 -19.13 -7.92 -8.66
CA CYS A 105 -19.25 -6.49 -8.90
C CYS A 105 -18.17 -5.69 -8.15
N VAL A 106 -17.91 -6.00 -6.88
CA VAL A 106 -16.82 -5.34 -6.12
C VAL A 106 -15.47 -5.60 -6.77
N VAL A 107 -15.18 -6.85 -7.12
CA VAL A 107 -13.93 -7.22 -7.82
C VAL A 107 -13.81 -6.50 -9.16
N SER A 108 -14.88 -6.41 -9.94
CA SER A 108 -14.83 -5.74 -11.23
C SER A 108 -14.58 -4.23 -11.14
N ILE A 109 -15.14 -3.57 -10.12
CA ILE A 109 -14.88 -2.14 -9.86
C ILE A 109 -13.43 -1.96 -9.37
N TYR A 110 -12.96 -2.83 -8.49
CA TYR A 110 -11.58 -2.82 -8.02
C TYR A 110 -10.59 -2.98 -9.19
N MET A 111 -10.81 -3.97 -10.05
CA MET A 111 -9.97 -4.18 -11.22
C MET A 111 -10.03 -3.02 -12.22
N LEU A 112 -11.20 -2.43 -12.41
CA LEU A 112 -11.35 -1.27 -13.30
C LEU A 112 -10.46 -0.11 -12.86
N ASP A 113 -10.27 0.06 -11.57
CA ASP A 113 -9.46 1.12 -11.00
C ASP A 113 -7.95 0.75 -10.94
N THR A 114 -7.62 -0.48 -10.50
CA THR A 114 -6.23 -0.86 -10.21
C THR A 114 -5.47 -1.42 -11.41
N SER A 115 -6.11 -2.22 -12.28
CA SER A 115 -5.36 -2.96 -13.32
C SER A 115 -4.67 -2.06 -14.32
N PHE A 116 -5.24 -0.92 -14.65
CA PHE A 116 -4.60 0.06 -15.50
C PHE A 116 -3.40 0.70 -14.79
N ALA A 117 -3.55 1.08 -13.53
CA ALA A 117 -2.50 1.70 -12.74
C ALA A 117 -1.28 0.78 -12.52
N TYR A 118 -1.46 -0.55 -12.50
CA TYR A 118 -0.35 -1.51 -12.50
C TYR A 118 0.47 -1.53 -13.80
N ASN A 119 -0.17 -1.26 -14.93
CA ASN A 119 0.44 -1.39 -16.25
C ASN A 119 0.73 -0.04 -16.93
N ARG A 120 0.56 1.08 -16.20
CA ARG A 120 0.88 2.41 -16.70
C ARG A 120 2.39 2.63 -16.90
N GLU A 121 2.78 3.72 -17.52
CA GLU A 121 4.18 4.14 -17.65
C GLU A 121 4.88 4.24 -16.29
N LYS A 122 6.22 4.14 -16.30
CA LYS A 122 7.01 4.34 -15.08
C LYS A 122 6.97 5.81 -14.64
N PRO A 123 7.09 6.08 -13.33
CA PRO A 123 7.20 7.45 -12.83
C PRO A 123 8.35 8.20 -13.53
N PRO A 124 8.17 9.47 -13.91
CA PRO A 124 9.17 10.24 -14.66
C PRO A 124 10.30 10.76 -13.74
N LEU A 125 10.94 9.89 -12.99
CA LEU A 125 12.10 10.22 -12.17
C LEU A 125 13.40 10.09 -12.97
N ASP A 126 14.37 10.94 -12.65
CA ASP A 126 15.66 10.96 -13.34
C ASP A 126 16.46 9.66 -13.17
N ILE A 127 16.22 8.91 -12.09
CA ILE A 127 16.83 7.60 -11.87
C ILE A 127 16.54 6.60 -13.01
N TYR A 128 15.42 6.74 -13.71
CA TYR A 128 15.10 5.91 -14.87
C TYR A 128 15.74 6.43 -16.17
N LYS A 129 16.30 7.64 -16.15
CA LYS A 129 16.89 8.31 -17.33
C LYS A 129 18.41 8.25 -17.32
N ASN A 130 19.02 8.16 -16.14
CA ASN A 130 20.45 8.12 -15.95
C ASN A 130 20.95 6.68 -16.16
N GLY A 131 22.13 6.54 -16.80
CA GLY A 131 22.80 5.25 -16.92
C GLY A 131 23.33 4.74 -15.58
N ASP A 132 23.93 3.55 -15.62
CA ASP A 132 24.55 2.96 -14.43
C ASP A 132 25.66 3.88 -13.89
N LEU A 133 25.68 4.06 -12.58
CA LEU A 133 26.74 4.77 -11.89
C LEU A 133 28.04 3.93 -11.96
N THR A 134 29.17 4.58 -12.11
CA THR A 134 30.48 3.94 -11.92
C THR A 134 30.65 3.50 -10.45
N GLU A 135 31.53 2.56 -10.22
CA GLU A 135 31.84 2.08 -8.87
C GLU A 135 32.26 3.23 -7.93
N ALA A 136 33.04 4.19 -8.43
CA ALA A 136 33.47 5.35 -7.65
C ALA A 136 32.27 6.27 -7.29
N GLU A 137 31.37 6.52 -8.23
CA GLU A 137 30.15 7.30 -7.98
C GLU A 137 29.20 6.60 -7.02
N GLN A 138 29.10 5.25 -7.09
CA GLN A 138 28.31 4.46 -6.14
C GLN A 138 28.87 4.57 -4.72
N LEU A 139 30.20 4.43 -4.56
CA LEU A 139 30.86 4.56 -3.27
C LEU A 139 30.69 5.96 -2.67
N GLU A 140 30.84 7.01 -3.47
CA GLU A 140 30.64 8.39 -3.04
C GLU A 140 29.18 8.63 -2.58
N ALA A 141 28.20 8.17 -3.37
CA ALA A 141 26.78 8.29 -3.03
C ALA A 141 26.41 7.53 -1.75
N ILE A 142 26.95 6.31 -1.56
CA ILE A 142 26.74 5.53 -0.32
C ILE A 142 27.36 6.24 0.88
N ASP A 143 28.56 6.80 0.72
CA ASP A 143 29.28 7.51 1.79
C ASP A 143 28.51 8.77 2.24
N GLU A 144 28.02 9.55 1.27
CA GLU A 144 27.18 10.72 1.54
C GLU A 144 25.88 10.32 2.24
N PHE A 145 25.19 9.29 1.73
CA PHE A 145 23.97 8.77 2.34
C PHE A 145 24.20 8.31 3.79
N MET A 146 25.22 7.50 4.03
CA MET A 146 25.51 6.94 5.36
C MET A 146 25.94 8.02 6.35
N THR A 147 26.66 9.04 5.89
CA THR A 147 27.05 10.18 6.73
C THR A 147 25.82 10.97 7.16
N ASP A 148 24.96 11.34 6.21
CA ASP A 148 23.71 12.07 6.47
C ASP A 148 22.76 11.25 7.36
N PHE A 149 22.62 9.95 7.09
CA PHE A 149 21.82 9.04 7.91
C PHE A 149 22.26 9.04 9.38
N MET A 150 23.56 8.93 9.63
CA MET A 150 24.10 8.93 10.98
C MET A 150 23.92 10.29 11.67
N ASP A 151 24.16 11.39 10.97
CA ASP A 151 23.98 12.75 11.51
C ASP A 151 22.53 12.99 11.93
N ILE A 152 21.58 12.59 11.09
CA ILE A 152 20.15 12.69 11.43
C ILE A 152 19.82 11.75 12.59
N ALA A 153 20.31 10.50 12.59
CA ALA A 153 20.05 9.51 13.64
C ALA A 153 20.43 10.02 15.04
N TYR A 154 21.54 10.75 15.15
CA TYR A 154 21.99 11.35 16.41
C TYR A 154 21.22 12.63 16.77
N SER A 155 20.63 13.33 15.82
CA SER A 155 19.90 14.57 16.06
C SER A 155 18.48 14.36 16.58
N LEU A 156 17.89 13.17 16.34
CA LEU A 156 16.50 12.88 16.68
C LEU A 156 16.31 12.54 18.16
N GLU A 157 15.27 13.09 18.77
CA GLU A 157 14.77 12.65 20.06
C GLU A 157 14.22 11.22 19.96
N ARG A 158 14.49 10.39 20.98
CA ARG A 158 14.12 8.97 20.99
C ARG A 158 13.39 8.58 22.27
N ASP A 159 12.49 7.62 22.15
CA ASP A 159 11.80 7.02 23.28
C ASP A 159 12.67 6.01 24.06
N GLU A 160 12.10 5.41 25.09
CA GLU A 160 12.79 4.39 25.92
C GLU A 160 13.18 3.12 25.15
N ASN A 161 12.49 2.82 24.04
CA ASN A 161 12.78 1.68 23.16
C ASN A 161 13.84 2.03 22.09
N GLY A 162 14.15 3.30 21.93
CA GLY A 162 15.09 3.80 20.93
C GLY A 162 14.45 4.23 19.62
N PHE A 163 13.15 4.20 19.51
CA PHE A 163 12.44 4.73 18.33
C PHE A 163 12.47 6.26 18.33
N PRO A 164 12.59 6.89 17.15
CA PRO A 164 12.41 8.33 17.03
C PRO A 164 11.02 8.75 17.54
N VAL A 165 10.98 9.84 18.29
CA VAL A 165 9.72 10.39 18.79
C VAL A 165 8.95 11.02 17.63
N CYS A 166 7.82 10.44 17.30
CA CYS A 166 6.88 10.97 16.32
C CYS A 166 5.60 11.45 17.02
N ASN A 167 5.45 12.76 17.13
CA ASN A 167 4.29 13.39 17.77
C ASN A 167 3.11 13.61 16.81
N TYR A 168 3.18 13.09 15.59
CA TYR A 168 2.13 13.23 14.59
C TYR A 168 1.24 12.00 14.54
N SER A 169 -0.07 12.21 14.45
CA SER A 169 -1.00 11.17 14.02
C SER A 169 -0.79 10.85 12.53
N VAL A 170 -1.26 9.69 12.06
CA VAL A 170 -1.21 9.33 10.64
C VAL A 170 -1.87 10.39 9.75
N SER A 171 -2.95 11.03 10.22
CA SER A 171 -3.60 12.10 9.48
C SER A 171 -2.73 13.35 9.35
N GLU A 172 -2.03 13.76 10.42
CA GLU A 172 -1.09 14.89 10.40
C GLU A 172 0.14 14.57 9.55
N LEU A 173 0.70 13.34 9.66
CA LEU A 173 1.77 12.87 8.78
C LEU A 173 1.36 12.95 7.32
N SER A 174 0.15 12.50 6.99
CA SER A 174 -0.34 12.53 5.61
C SER A 174 -0.48 13.96 5.07
N GLU A 175 -0.82 14.93 5.91
CA GLU A 175 -0.86 16.35 5.51
C GLU A 175 0.53 16.95 5.24
N ILE A 176 1.53 16.51 6.02
CA ILE A 176 2.93 16.89 5.81
C ILE A 176 3.45 16.26 4.52
N ILE A 177 3.26 14.95 4.38
CA ILE A 177 3.72 14.16 3.22
C ILE A 177 3.02 14.61 1.93
N ALA A 178 1.72 14.98 1.98
CA ALA A 178 1.03 15.52 0.81
C ALA A 178 1.67 16.81 0.26
N LYS A 179 2.30 17.63 1.12
CA LYS A 179 3.06 18.80 0.67
C LYS A 179 4.35 18.42 -0.05
N GLU A 180 4.97 17.31 0.36
CA GLU A 180 6.13 16.78 -0.34
C GLU A 180 5.74 16.21 -1.72
N TYR A 181 4.61 15.47 -1.79
CA TYR A 181 4.03 15.03 -3.07
C TYR A 181 3.70 16.20 -4.01
N ALA A 182 3.23 17.33 -3.47
CA ALA A 182 2.92 18.52 -4.25
C ALA A 182 4.15 19.20 -4.88
N LYS A 183 5.37 18.82 -4.49
CA LYS A 183 6.63 19.26 -5.12
C LYS A 183 6.97 18.48 -6.39
N LEU A 184 6.26 17.36 -6.67
CA LEU A 184 6.43 16.58 -7.90
C LEU A 184 5.78 17.33 -9.07
N ASP A 185 6.59 18.08 -9.83
CA ASP A 185 6.15 18.93 -10.93
C ASP A 185 6.16 18.16 -12.27
N ASP A 186 5.25 17.19 -12.41
CA ASP A 186 5.03 16.46 -13.64
C ASP A 186 3.55 16.08 -13.79
N PRO A 187 2.97 16.18 -15.01
CA PRO A 187 1.59 15.76 -15.26
C PRO A 187 1.25 14.32 -14.88
N TYR A 188 2.24 13.46 -14.69
CA TYR A 188 2.08 12.10 -14.19
C TYR A 188 1.43 12.06 -12.80
N TYR A 189 1.69 13.10 -11.98
CA TYR A 189 1.22 13.23 -10.60
C TYR A 189 0.06 14.23 -10.44
N ASP A 190 -0.52 14.73 -11.54
CA ASP A 190 -1.59 15.75 -11.51
C ASP A 190 -2.93 15.14 -11.06
N VAL A 191 -2.97 14.72 -9.81
CA VAL A 191 -4.14 14.14 -9.15
C VAL A 191 -4.16 14.58 -7.67
N TYR A 192 -5.36 14.65 -7.10
CA TYR A 192 -5.50 14.91 -5.67
C TYR A 192 -4.80 13.82 -4.85
N VAL A 193 -3.98 14.22 -3.88
CA VAL A 193 -3.33 13.30 -2.94
C VAL A 193 -4.24 13.11 -1.71
N PRO A 194 -4.90 11.95 -1.54
CA PRO A 194 -5.80 11.69 -0.42
C PRO A 194 -5.06 11.60 0.91
N LYS A 195 -5.78 11.90 2.00
CA LYS A 195 -5.25 11.72 3.36
C LYS A 195 -5.21 10.26 3.75
N ALA A 196 -4.09 9.82 4.27
CA ALA A 196 -3.98 8.51 4.90
C ALA A 196 -4.74 8.45 6.24
N LYS A 197 -5.17 7.25 6.62
CA LYS A 197 -5.93 6.95 7.83
C LYS A 197 -5.20 5.96 8.72
N GLY A 198 -5.11 6.27 10.01
CA GLY A 198 -4.70 5.28 11.00
C GLY A 198 -5.85 4.31 11.30
N MET A 199 -5.62 3.03 11.08
CA MET A 199 -6.66 2.02 11.24
C MET A 199 -7.00 1.75 12.71
N ALA A 200 -8.28 1.54 13.00
CA ALA A 200 -8.72 1.08 14.31
C ALA A 200 -8.32 -0.39 14.56
N SER A 201 -8.27 -1.20 13.49
CA SER A 201 -7.84 -2.60 13.51
C SER A 201 -6.31 -2.79 13.48
N SER A 202 -5.50 -1.79 13.81
CA SER A 202 -4.04 -1.85 13.79
C SER A 202 -3.45 -3.06 14.52
N ALA A 203 -4.04 -3.48 15.66
CA ALA A 203 -3.60 -4.67 16.36
C ALA A 203 -3.75 -5.95 15.51
N LEU A 204 -4.86 -6.09 14.76
CA LEU A 204 -5.06 -7.19 13.84
C LEU A 204 -4.09 -7.10 12.64
N MET A 205 -3.83 -5.88 12.14
CA MET A 205 -2.85 -5.68 11.06
C MET A 205 -1.47 -6.16 11.50
N SER A 206 -1.03 -5.83 12.72
CA SER A 206 0.25 -6.31 13.24
C SER A 206 0.33 -7.84 13.28
N GLU A 207 -0.76 -8.53 13.68
CA GLU A 207 -0.81 -10.00 13.67
C GLU A 207 -0.83 -10.61 12.27
N LEU A 208 -1.14 -9.83 11.25
CA LEU A 208 -1.09 -10.19 9.84
C LEU A 208 0.21 -9.71 9.14
N TYR A 209 1.15 -9.10 9.87
CA TYR A 209 2.33 -8.41 9.32
C TYR A 209 1.97 -7.38 8.24
N LEU A 210 0.84 -6.71 8.38
CA LEU A 210 0.43 -5.62 7.49
C LEU A 210 0.76 -4.28 8.15
N ILE A 211 1.54 -3.47 7.44
CA ILE A 211 1.86 -2.10 7.88
C ILE A 211 0.92 -1.10 7.21
N GLY A 212 0.57 -1.32 5.95
CA GLY A 212 -0.37 -0.50 5.20
C GLY A 212 -1.27 -1.30 4.26
N ILE A 213 -2.30 -0.63 3.77
CA ILE A 213 -3.17 -1.13 2.71
C ILE A 213 -3.92 0.04 2.06
N THR A 214 -3.86 0.14 0.74
CA THR A 214 -4.64 1.12 0.00
C THR A 214 -5.85 0.47 -0.69
N PHE A 215 -7.01 1.08 -0.50
CA PHE A 215 -8.21 0.72 -1.24
C PHE A 215 -8.51 1.79 -2.30
N THR A 216 -7.95 1.60 -3.46
CA THR A 216 -7.92 2.58 -4.56
C THR A 216 -9.30 3.03 -5.04
N PRO A 217 -10.39 2.19 -5.08
CA PRO A 217 -11.69 2.66 -5.53
C PRO A 217 -12.28 3.82 -4.72
N ILE A 218 -11.79 4.05 -3.50
CA ILE A 218 -12.13 5.23 -2.70
C ILE A 218 -10.90 6.11 -2.43
N GLY A 219 -9.76 5.83 -3.08
CA GLY A 219 -8.52 6.56 -2.93
C GLY A 219 -8.03 6.63 -1.47
N GLU A 220 -8.24 5.57 -0.67
CA GLU A 220 -7.94 5.62 0.77
C GLU A 220 -6.72 4.79 1.10
N ALA A 221 -5.66 5.47 1.52
CA ALA A 221 -4.49 4.90 2.15
C ALA A 221 -4.74 4.64 3.64
N ASN A 222 -4.46 3.43 4.11
CA ASN A 222 -4.71 3.00 5.49
C ASN A 222 -3.42 2.45 6.10
N VAL A 223 -3.10 2.88 7.33
CA VAL A 223 -1.82 2.59 7.97
C VAL A 223 -2.03 2.01 9.36
N ASN A 224 -1.23 1.00 9.68
CA ASN A 224 -1.12 0.41 11.00
C ASN A 224 -0.41 1.40 11.95
N LYS A 225 -1.18 2.12 12.77
CA LYS A 225 -0.64 3.12 13.71
C LYS A 225 0.06 2.53 14.93
N GLN A 226 0.14 1.19 15.06
CA GLN A 226 0.86 0.51 16.14
C GLN A 226 2.24 0.00 15.71
N ALA A 227 2.58 0.10 14.44
CA ALA A 227 3.92 -0.20 13.94
C ALA A 227 4.96 0.81 14.50
N PRO A 228 6.24 0.48 14.45
CA PRO A 228 7.31 1.43 14.76
C PRO A 228 7.18 2.75 14.01
N ALA A 229 7.66 3.84 14.59
CA ALA A 229 7.43 5.19 14.06
C ALA A 229 7.97 5.37 12.62
N THR A 230 9.14 4.84 12.34
CA THR A 230 9.77 4.87 11.01
C THR A 230 8.96 4.10 9.98
N ASP A 231 8.45 2.91 10.34
CA ASP A 231 7.56 2.12 9.49
C ASP A 231 6.27 2.87 9.18
N VAL A 232 5.65 3.50 10.21
CA VAL A 232 4.42 4.29 10.02
C VAL A 232 4.65 5.44 9.05
N ILE A 233 5.77 6.15 9.16
CA ILE A 233 6.08 7.30 8.31
C ILE A 233 6.30 6.83 6.86
N PHE A 234 7.19 5.84 6.66
CA PHE A 234 7.49 5.35 5.32
C PHE A 234 6.25 4.76 4.66
N THR A 235 5.52 3.90 5.38
CA THR A 235 4.30 3.29 4.86
C THR A 235 3.22 4.33 4.56
N THR A 236 3.13 5.41 5.34
CA THR A 236 2.18 6.50 5.01
C THR A 236 2.48 7.07 3.63
N ALA A 237 3.73 7.35 3.31
CA ALA A 237 4.11 7.84 1.99
C ALA A 237 3.87 6.78 0.90
N HIS A 238 4.23 5.53 1.15
CA HIS A 238 4.04 4.41 0.23
C HIS A 238 2.55 4.19 -0.12
N GLU A 239 1.67 4.12 0.88
CA GLU A 239 0.24 3.96 0.64
C GLU A 239 -0.39 5.18 -0.06
N MET A 240 0.14 6.38 0.21
CA MET A 240 -0.25 7.58 -0.53
C MET A 240 0.17 7.51 -1.99
N ALA A 241 1.31 6.89 -2.34
CA ALA A 241 1.68 6.62 -3.73
C ALA A 241 0.65 5.72 -4.43
N HIS A 242 0.23 4.64 -3.78
CA HIS A 242 -0.85 3.78 -4.30
C HIS A 242 -2.15 4.56 -4.49
N SER A 243 -2.51 5.45 -3.57
CA SER A 243 -3.75 6.23 -3.65
C SER A 243 -3.80 7.21 -4.84
N ILE A 244 -2.66 7.55 -5.41
CA ILE A 244 -2.54 8.38 -6.63
C ILE A 244 -2.24 7.56 -7.90
N GLY A 245 -2.46 6.24 -7.84
CA GLY A 245 -2.36 5.36 -9.00
C GLY A 245 -0.94 4.88 -9.33
N ILE A 246 -0.01 4.86 -8.37
CA ILE A 246 1.31 4.23 -8.51
C ILE A 246 1.22 2.86 -7.84
N MET A 247 0.85 1.83 -8.61
CA MET A 247 0.44 0.54 -8.05
C MET A 247 1.57 -0.50 -7.98
N ARG A 248 2.63 -0.37 -8.78
CA ARG A 248 3.78 -1.28 -8.67
C ARG A 248 4.53 -0.98 -7.38
N GLU A 249 4.82 -2.02 -6.60
CA GLU A 249 5.49 -1.89 -5.29
C GLU A 249 6.84 -1.18 -5.40
N GLU A 250 7.63 -1.54 -6.41
CA GLU A 250 8.93 -0.91 -6.69
C GLU A 250 8.81 0.59 -6.96
N ASP A 251 7.80 1.00 -7.72
CA ASP A 251 7.56 2.41 -8.04
C ASP A 251 7.00 3.16 -6.81
N ALA A 252 6.11 2.55 -6.04
CA ALA A 252 5.56 3.13 -4.83
C ALA A 252 6.65 3.35 -3.77
N ASN A 253 7.53 2.35 -3.56
CA ASN A 253 8.70 2.47 -2.70
C ASN A 253 9.64 3.58 -3.17
N LEU A 254 9.93 3.63 -4.48
CA LEU A 254 10.81 4.64 -5.05
C LEU A 254 10.26 6.06 -4.87
N ILE A 255 8.97 6.28 -5.16
CA ILE A 255 8.32 7.59 -4.97
C ILE A 255 8.23 7.96 -3.49
N ALA A 256 7.87 7.02 -2.61
CA ALA A 256 7.86 7.26 -1.17
C ALA A 256 9.25 7.69 -0.67
N THR A 257 10.29 6.97 -1.09
CA THR A 257 11.68 7.34 -0.77
C THR A 257 12.01 8.72 -1.30
N TYR A 258 11.70 9.00 -2.58
CA TYR A 258 12.01 10.27 -3.20
C TYR A 258 11.36 11.46 -2.49
N VAL A 259 10.08 11.37 -2.15
CA VAL A 259 9.38 12.48 -1.46
C VAL A 259 9.83 12.66 -0.02
N LEU A 260 10.16 11.57 0.68
CA LEU A 260 10.61 11.66 2.07
C LEU A 260 12.06 12.12 2.19
N ILE A 261 12.98 11.63 1.34
CA ILE A 261 14.40 11.97 1.42
C ILE A 261 14.67 13.41 1.03
N ASN A 262 13.84 14.00 0.17
CA ASN A 262 13.92 15.40 -0.24
C ASN A 262 13.13 16.34 0.68
N SER A 263 12.58 15.86 1.79
CA SER A 263 11.88 16.70 2.76
C SER A 263 12.85 17.51 3.62
N ASP A 264 12.46 18.72 3.99
CA ASP A 264 13.16 19.52 4.98
C ASP A 264 13.01 18.97 6.41
N ASN A 265 12.10 18.01 6.63
CA ASN A 265 11.85 17.38 7.91
C ASN A 265 12.80 16.20 8.14
N GLY A 266 13.74 16.33 9.08
CA GLY A 266 14.74 15.31 9.39
C GLY A 266 14.13 13.95 9.79
N LEU A 267 12.96 13.94 10.46
CA LEU A 267 12.29 12.68 10.83
C LEU A 267 11.75 11.94 9.59
N LEU A 268 11.22 12.66 8.59
CA LEU A 268 10.76 12.06 7.33
C LEU A 268 11.95 11.51 6.52
N ARG A 269 13.03 12.29 6.42
CA ARG A 269 14.27 11.84 5.77
C ARG A 269 14.82 10.58 6.44
N TYR A 270 14.90 10.60 7.76
CA TYR A 270 15.38 9.45 8.54
C TYR A 270 14.58 8.19 8.26
N ALA A 271 13.24 8.27 8.25
CA ALA A 271 12.37 7.12 7.96
C ALA A 271 12.63 6.52 6.58
N ALA A 272 12.84 7.36 5.54
CA ALA A 272 13.23 6.86 4.22
C ALA A 272 14.60 6.20 4.23
N MET A 273 15.56 6.77 4.94
CA MET A 273 16.93 6.24 5.00
C MET A 273 17.01 4.94 5.80
N THR A 274 16.18 4.80 6.85
CA THR A 274 16.08 3.57 7.64
C THR A 274 15.63 2.37 6.79
N GLU A 275 14.79 2.58 5.80
CA GLU A 275 14.34 1.52 4.88
C GLU A 275 15.48 0.96 3.99
N TYR A 276 16.50 1.78 3.69
CA TYR A 276 17.49 1.42 2.67
C TYR A 276 18.91 1.24 3.18
N TYR A 277 19.30 1.74 4.38
CA TYR A 277 20.69 1.67 4.83
C TYR A 277 21.25 0.24 4.85
N GLY A 278 20.43 -0.74 5.23
CA GLY A 278 20.86 -2.15 5.27
C GLY A 278 21.18 -2.69 3.88
N ARG A 279 20.36 -2.36 2.87
CA ARG A 279 20.61 -2.74 1.46
C ARG A 279 21.86 -2.07 0.90
N LEU A 280 22.11 -0.82 1.29
CA LEU A 280 23.33 -0.11 0.89
C LEU A 280 24.59 -0.72 1.53
N LEU A 281 24.51 -1.20 2.77
CA LEU A 281 25.59 -1.97 3.39
C LEU A 281 25.84 -3.30 2.67
N ASP A 282 24.82 -3.98 2.19
CA ASP A 282 24.99 -5.22 1.40
C ASP A 282 25.67 -4.94 0.06
N VAL A 283 25.35 -3.84 -0.61
CA VAL A 283 26.05 -3.40 -1.83
C VAL A 283 27.50 -3.04 -1.48
N LEU A 284 27.70 -2.25 -0.43
CA LEU A 284 29.04 -1.82 0.02
C LEU A 284 29.93 -3.01 0.37
N ARG A 285 29.39 -4.04 1.01
CA ARG A 285 30.13 -5.28 1.33
C ARG A 285 30.70 -5.99 0.10
N LEU A 286 30.05 -5.86 -1.05
CA LEU A 286 30.51 -6.46 -2.32
C LEU A 286 31.59 -5.62 -3.00
N VAL A 287 31.63 -4.30 -2.77
CA VAL A 287 32.50 -3.36 -3.47
C VAL A 287 33.68 -2.95 -2.57
N ASP A 288 33.44 -2.71 -1.28
CA ASP A 288 34.46 -2.28 -0.30
C ASP A 288 34.12 -2.86 1.09
N GLU A 289 34.62 -4.07 1.37
CA GLU A 289 34.37 -4.80 2.63
C GLU A 289 34.90 -4.05 3.84
N GLU A 290 36.06 -3.35 3.72
CA GLU A 290 36.68 -2.61 4.83
C GLU A 290 35.81 -1.42 5.25
N LYS A 291 35.32 -0.66 4.27
CA LYS A 291 34.40 0.47 4.48
C LYS A 291 33.05 0.01 5.02
N CYS A 292 32.54 -1.14 4.55
CA CYS A 292 31.32 -1.75 5.09
C CYS A 292 31.49 -2.05 6.58
N ALA A 293 32.59 -2.71 6.98
CA ALA A 293 32.86 -3.02 8.39
C ALA A 293 32.98 -1.76 9.25
N GLU A 294 33.50 -0.66 8.71
CA GLU A 294 33.57 0.63 9.43
C GLU A 294 32.14 1.15 9.70
N TYR A 295 31.25 1.14 8.71
CA TYR A 295 29.87 1.58 8.91
C TYR A 295 29.06 0.66 9.83
N GLU A 296 29.22 -0.66 9.70
CA GLU A 296 28.58 -1.62 10.61
C GLU A 296 28.99 -1.36 12.07
N LYS A 297 30.26 -1.05 12.30
CA LYS A 297 30.75 -0.67 13.63
C LYS A 297 30.08 0.63 14.10
N LYS A 298 30.08 1.70 13.27
CA LYS A 298 29.43 2.97 13.60
C LYS A 298 27.95 2.77 13.97
N ILE A 299 27.23 1.97 13.17
CA ILE A 299 25.82 1.65 13.42
C ILE A 299 25.67 0.90 14.75
N SER A 300 26.51 -0.10 15.01
CA SER A 300 26.44 -0.90 16.24
C SER A 300 26.62 -0.07 17.53
N GLU A 301 27.34 1.03 17.43
CA GLU A 301 27.59 1.99 18.51
C GLU A 301 26.59 3.16 18.55
N SER A 302 25.63 3.21 17.63
CA SER A 302 24.70 4.31 17.42
C SER A 302 23.29 4.04 17.99
N PRO A 303 22.42 5.07 18.05
CA PRO A 303 21.02 4.88 18.39
C PRO A 303 20.26 3.95 17.43
N VAL A 304 20.70 3.84 16.16
CA VAL A 304 20.09 2.97 15.13
C VAL A 304 20.10 1.50 15.57
N ASN A 305 21.17 1.03 16.22
CA ASN A 305 21.25 -0.35 16.68
C ASN A 305 20.17 -0.69 17.73
N LYS A 306 19.89 0.24 18.65
CA LYS A 306 18.82 0.04 19.64
C LYS A 306 17.45 0.01 18.99
N GLU A 307 17.20 0.91 18.04
CA GLU A 307 15.97 0.96 17.25
C GLU A 307 15.75 -0.34 16.48
N ALA A 308 16.73 -0.78 15.68
CA ALA A 308 16.64 -2.02 14.90
C ALA A 308 16.36 -3.26 15.78
N ASN A 309 17.04 -3.36 16.95
CA ASN A 309 16.77 -4.45 17.89
C ASN A 309 15.36 -4.39 18.50
N SER A 310 14.81 -3.20 18.72
CA SER A 310 13.46 -3.02 19.26
C SER A 310 12.39 -3.30 18.22
N GLU A 311 12.63 -2.90 16.98
CA GLU A 311 11.79 -3.21 15.83
C GLU A 311 11.71 -4.71 15.57
N LEU A 312 12.87 -5.38 15.53
CA LEU A 312 12.94 -6.83 15.42
C LEU A 312 12.11 -7.53 16.52
N LYS A 313 12.27 -7.10 17.78
CA LYS A 313 11.49 -7.65 18.90
C LYS A 313 10.00 -7.38 18.75
N PHE A 314 9.62 -6.19 18.27
CA PHE A 314 8.22 -5.87 18.01
C PHE A 314 7.63 -6.85 17.00
N TRP A 315 8.25 -6.98 15.82
CA TRP A 315 7.73 -7.86 14.77
C TRP A 315 7.81 -9.35 15.13
N MET A 316 8.86 -9.81 15.80
CA MET A 316 8.93 -11.19 16.30
C MET A 316 7.85 -11.53 17.33
N SER A 317 7.28 -10.54 18.01
CA SER A 317 6.15 -10.73 18.95
C SER A 317 4.78 -10.82 18.27
N LYS A 318 4.73 -10.62 16.96
CA LYS A 318 3.53 -10.59 16.12
C LYS A 318 3.47 -11.80 15.18
N GLY A 319 2.47 -11.80 14.32
CA GLY A 319 2.41 -12.76 13.21
C GLY A 319 1.59 -14.02 13.48
N MET A 320 0.65 -13.99 14.42
CA MET A 320 -0.25 -15.12 14.67
C MET A 320 -0.99 -15.60 13.40
N PHE A 321 -1.24 -14.69 12.46
CA PHE A 321 -1.97 -14.95 11.21
C PHE A 321 -1.14 -14.70 9.96
N ASN A 322 0.19 -14.67 10.07
CA ASN A 322 1.10 -14.36 8.97
C ASN A 322 0.89 -15.25 7.73
N GLU A 323 0.78 -16.57 7.91
CA GLU A 323 0.59 -17.52 6.79
C GLU A 323 -0.67 -17.19 5.96
N ILE A 324 -1.73 -16.68 6.60
CA ILE A 324 -2.96 -16.28 5.93
C ILE A 324 -2.71 -15.02 5.09
N SER A 325 -2.02 -14.04 5.65
CA SER A 325 -1.67 -12.79 4.97
C SER A 325 -0.79 -13.06 3.75
N GLU A 326 0.28 -13.81 3.90
CA GLU A 326 1.19 -14.20 2.82
C GLU A 326 0.47 -14.94 1.69
N PHE A 327 -0.43 -15.87 2.01
CA PHE A 327 -1.21 -16.60 1.02
C PHE A 327 -2.03 -15.64 0.14
N PHE A 328 -2.78 -14.71 0.75
CA PHE A 328 -3.60 -13.76 0.00
C PHE A 328 -2.77 -12.73 -0.77
N ASN A 329 -1.69 -12.23 -0.18
CA ASN A 329 -0.80 -11.28 -0.83
C ASN A 329 -0.11 -11.90 -2.07
N ASN A 330 0.36 -13.14 -1.96
CA ASN A 330 0.96 -13.86 -3.08
C ASN A 330 -0.04 -14.09 -4.24
N ILE A 331 -1.31 -14.37 -3.93
CA ILE A 331 -2.36 -14.46 -4.97
C ILE A 331 -2.54 -13.10 -5.64
N TYR A 332 -2.63 -12.03 -4.85
CA TYR A 332 -2.84 -10.68 -5.33
C TYR A 332 -1.70 -10.20 -6.24
N LEU A 333 -0.45 -10.35 -5.82
CA LEU A 333 0.73 -9.97 -6.59
C LEU A 333 0.83 -10.75 -7.91
N LYS A 334 0.64 -12.09 -7.86
CA LYS A 334 0.64 -12.92 -9.08
C LYS A 334 -0.47 -12.53 -10.06
N PHE A 335 -1.65 -12.20 -9.54
CA PHE A 335 -2.77 -11.77 -10.38
C PHE A 335 -2.48 -10.46 -11.11
N ASN A 336 -1.69 -9.56 -10.52
CA ASN A 336 -1.27 -8.30 -11.11
C ASN A 336 0.09 -8.39 -11.86
N GLY A 337 0.57 -9.62 -12.14
CA GLY A 337 1.78 -9.84 -12.94
C GLY A 337 3.10 -9.58 -12.18
N GLN A 338 3.04 -9.37 -10.88
CA GLN A 338 4.22 -9.21 -10.05
C GLN A 338 4.69 -10.60 -9.56
N ASN A 339 5.88 -11.01 -10.02
CA ASN A 339 6.47 -12.31 -9.66
C ASN A 339 7.40 -12.24 -8.44
N LEU A 340 7.61 -11.07 -7.88
CA LEU A 340 8.41 -10.88 -6.68
C LEU A 340 7.56 -11.32 -5.49
N GLY A 341 8.01 -12.37 -4.81
CA GLY A 341 7.51 -12.69 -3.49
C GLY A 341 7.79 -11.50 -2.56
N THR A 342 7.00 -11.37 -1.52
CA THR A 342 7.32 -10.50 -0.39
C THR A 342 8.67 -10.95 0.17
N GLY A 343 9.73 -10.25 -0.27
CA GLY A 343 11.08 -10.42 0.23
C GLY A 343 11.32 -9.54 1.41
#